data_c69137ea7ad0dcd7ae0971dba90c6c60
#
_entry.id   c69137ea7ad0dcd7ae0971dba90c6c60
#
_cell.length_a   1.000
_cell.length_b   1.000
_cell.length_c   1.000
_cell.angle_alpha   90.00
_cell.angle_beta   90.00
_cell.angle_gamma   90.00
#
_symmetry.space_group_name_H-M   'P 1'
#
loop_
_entity.id
_entity.type
_entity.pdbx_description
1 polymer ?
#
loop_
_entity_poly.entity_id
_entity_poly.type
_entity_poly.pdbx_seq_one_letter_code
_entity_poly.pdbx_strand_id
1 'polypeptide(L)' 'MASTQQVQQLLLQARSTISDKDWATTRQLLEQVIALDPVNEIAWIKLSAVAEDPDLERTCLERV' A
#
# COMPACT_ATOMS: atom_id res chain seq x y z
N MET A 1 -5.74 21.09 -5.80
CA MET A 1 -5.98 19.83 -6.53
C MET A 1 -4.80 18.90 -6.39
N ALA A 2 -5.07 17.66 -6.05
CA ALA A 2 -4.02 16.67 -6.03
C ALA A 2 -3.49 16.47 -7.44
N SER A 3 -2.18 16.49 -7.60
CA SER A 3 -1.55 16.27 -8.88
C SER A 3 -1.59 14.78 -9.21
N THR A 4 -2.13 14.43 -10.37
CA THR A 4 -2.09 13.05 -10.85
C THR A 4 -0.65 12.54 -10.87
N GLN A 5 0.28 13.42 -11.22
CA GLN A 5 1.70 13.08 -11.25
C GLN A 5 2.21 12.70 -9.85
N GLN A 6 1.80 13.44 -8.84
CA GLN A 6 2.19 13.16 -7.46
C GLN A 6 1.64 11.80 -7.01
N VAL A 7 0.38 11.54 -7.32
CA VAL A 7 -0.25 10.25 -7.01
C VAL A 7 0.50 9.12 -7.71
N GLN A 8 0.83 9.29 -8.99
CA GLN A 8 1.58 8.29 -9.73
C GLN A 8 2.95 8.03 -9.13
N GLN A 9 3.64 9.07 -8.69
CA GLN A 9 4.95 8.92 -8.05
C GLN A 9 4.83 8.13 -6.75
N LEU A 10 3.82 8.42 -5.95
CA LEU A 10 3.59 7.68 -4.71
C LEU A 10 3.28 6.22 -5.00
N LEU A 11 2.50 5.94 -6.02
CA LEU A 11 2.19 4.57 -6.42
C LEU A 11 3.43 3.83 -6.91
N LEU A 12 4.31 4.50 -7.64
CA LEU A 12 5.57 3.90 -8.08
C LEU A 12 6.47 3.58 -6.89
N GLN A 13 6.55 4.49 -5.93
CA GLN A 13 7.31 4.26 -4.71
C GLN A 13 6.72 3.09 -3.92
N ALA A 14 5.40 3.04 -3.82
CA ALA A 14 4.73 1.93 -3.14
C ALA A 14 5.04 0.61 -3.83
N ARG A 15 5.06 0.60 -5.15
CA ARG A 15 5.40 -0.59 -5.91
C ARG A 15 6.81 -1.07 -5.59
N SER A 16 7.75 -0.14 -5.48
CA SER A 16 9.13 -0.45 -5.13
C SER A 16 9.23 -1.03 -3.72
N THR A 17 8.51 -0.44 -2.76
CA THR A 17 8.52 -0.94 -1.39
C THR A 17 7.84 -2.29 -1.26
N ILE A 18 6.84 -2.57 -2.10
CA ILE A 18 6.24 -3.90 -2.15
C ILE A 18 7.28 -4.93 -2.60
N SER A 19 8.06 -4.58 -3.61
CA SER A 19 9.14 -5.45 -4.10
C SER A 19 10.17 -5.73 -3.01
N ASP A 20 10.44 -4.74 -2.17
CA ASP A 20 11.36 -4.88 -1.05
C ASP A 20 10.71 -5.51 0.18
N LYS A 21 9.43 -5.79 0.10
CA LYS A 21 8.63 -6.34 1.21
C LYS A 21 8.59 -5.38 2.41
N ASP A 22 8.72 -4.09 2.14
CA ASP A 22 8.63 -3.05 3.15
C ASP A 22 7.18 -2.61 3.30
N TRP A 23 6.40 -3.44 3.97
CA TRP A 23 4.95 -3.26 4.07
C TRP A 23 4.57 -2.01 4.83
N ALA A 24 5.34 -1.64 5.84
CA ALA A 24 5.07 -0.43 6.62
C ALA A 24 5.16 0.81 5.76
N THR A 25 6.22 0.95 4.96
CA THR A 25 6.39 2.08 4.06
C THR A 25 5.34 2.05 2.95
N THR A 26 5.06 0.88 2.40
CA THR A 26 4.03 0.72 1.39
C THR A 26 2.69 1.24 1.88
N ARG A 27 2.31 0.86 3.08
CA ARG A 27 1.07 1.30 3.69
C ARG A 27 1.02 2.82 3.84
N GLN A 28 2.09 3.41 4.32
CA GLN A 28 2.17 4.87 4.47
C GLN A 28 2.02 5.58 3.12
N LEU A 29 2.68 5.07 2.09
CA LEU A 29 2.59 5.67 0.77
C LEU A 29 1.18 5.57 0.22
N LEU A 30 0.53 4.43 0.39
CA LEU A 30 -0.84 4.25 -0.09
C LEU A 30 -1.82 5.11 0.68
N GLU A 31 -1.62 5.29 1.97
CA GLU A 31 -2.44 6.20 2.77
C GLU A 31 -2.30 7.63 2.28
N GLN A 32 -1.10 8.04 1.87
CA GLN A 32 -0.90 9.35 1.29
C GLN A 32 -1.65 9.50 -0.04
N VAL A 33 -1.62 8.46 -0.87
CA VAL A 33 -2.36 8.47 -2.13
C VAL A 33 -3.86 8.64 -1.86
N ILE A 34 -4.39 7.92 -0.89
CA ILE A 34 -5.80 8.00 -0.55
C ILE A 34 -6.14 9.38 0.01
N ALA A 35 -5.24 9.99 0.76
CA ALA A 35 -5.45 11.35 1.27
C ALA A 35 -5.53 12.37 0.12
N LEU A 36 -4.75 12.15 -0.95
CA LEU A 36 -4.76 13.03 -2.11
C LEU A 36 -5.88 12.70 -3.08
N ASP A 37 -6.20 11.42 -3.22
CA ASP A 37 -7.19 10.93 -4.18
C ASP A 37 -7.99 9.79 -3.57
N PRO A 38 -9.02 10.12 -2.76
CA PRO A 38 -9.80 9.08 -2.06
C PRO A 38 -10.59 8.15 -2.97
N VAL A 39 -10.75 8.50 -4.23
CA VAL A 39 -11.45 7.65 -5.20
C VAL A 39 -10.52 6.77 -6.01
N ASN A 40 -9.24 6.73 -5.65
CA ASN A 40 -8.26 5.93 -6.39
C ASN A 40 -8.42 4.45 -6.03
N GLU A 41 -9.04 3.70 -6.92
CA GLU A 41 -9.30 2.28 -6.70
C GLU A 41 -8.02 1.48 -6.55
N ILE A 42 -6.98 1.84 -7.30
CA ILE A 42 -5.69 1.13 -7.25
C ILE A 42 -5.10 1.22 -5.85
N ALA A 43 -5.13 2.42 -5.25
CA ALA A 43 -4.60 2.62 -3.91
C ALA A 43 -5.39 1.81 -2.88
N TRP A 44 -6.73 1.79 -3.00
CA TRP A 44 -7.56 1.02 -2.11
C TRP A 44 -7.30 -0.48 -2.22
N ILE A 45 -7.19 -0.98 -3.44
CA ILE A 45 -6.91 -2.40 -3.68
C ILE A 45 -5.57 -2.79 -3.09
N LYS A 46 -4.54 -1.99 -3.34
CA LYS A 46 -3.20 -2.27 -2.81
C LYS A 46 -3.15 -2.16 -1.30
N LEU A 47 -3.82 -1.16 -0.74
CA LEU A 47 -3.88 -0.99 0.70
C LEU A 47 -4.59 -2.18 1.37
N SER A 48 -5.66 -2.65 0.77
CA SER A 48 -6.38 -3.81 1.25
C SER A 48 -5.47 -5.04 1.26
N ALA A 49 -4.70 -5.23 0.20
CA ALA A 49 -3.76 -6.36 0.13
C ALA A 49 -2.66 -6.25 1.19
N VAL A 50 -2.18 -5.04 1.46
CA VAL A 50 -1.18 -4.82 2.49
C VAL A 50 -1.78 -4.98 3.89
N ALA A 51 -3.03 -4.58 4.06
CA ALA A 51 -3.72 -4.69 5.34
C ALA A 51 -3.99 -6.15 5.72
N GLU A 52 -4.09 -7.03 4.75
CA GLU A 52 -4.21 -8.47 5.00
C GLU A 52 -2.87 -9.12 5.34
N ASP A 53 -1.89 -8.33 5.46
CA ASP A 53 -0.57 -8.52 6.02
C ASP A 53 -0.04 -9.95 5.97
N PRO A 54 1.03 -10.19 5.19
CA PRO A 54 1.71 -11.48 5.20
C PRO A 54 2.19 -11.90 6.59
N ASP A 55 2.50 -10.94 7.46
CA ASP A 55 2.89 -11.25 8.82
C ASP A 55 1.75 -11.86 9.61
N LEU A 56 0.54 -11.36 9.41
CA LEU A 56 -0.63 -11.93 10.07
C LEU A 56 -0.88 -13.35 9.56
N GLU A 57 -0.78 -13.53 8.26
CA GLU A 57 -0.93 -14.85 7.64
C GLU A 57 0.12 -15.82 8.16
N ARG A 58 1.37 -15.37 8.23
CA ARG A 58 2.45 -16.19 8.75
C ARG A 58 2.23 -16.55 10.21
N THR A 59 1.77 -15.60 11.01
CA THR A 59 1.45 -15.85 12.41
C THR A 59 0.37 -16.90 12.54
N CYS A 60 -0.65 -16.84 11.71
CA CYS A 60 -1.71 -17.85 11.72
C CYS A 60 -1.16 -19.23 11.34
N LEU A 61 -0.29 -19.29 10.36
CA LEU A 61 0.32 -20.55 9.95
C LEU A 61 1.22 -21.13 11.03
N GLU A 62 1.96 -20.29 11.73
CA GLU A 62 2.84 -20.74 12.79
C GLU A 62 2.08 -21.27 14.00
N ARG A 63 0.85 -20.83 14.19
CA ARG A 63 0.03 -21.27 15.32
C ARG A 63 -0.73 -22.54 15.03
N VAL A 64 -0.79 -22.92 13.80
CA VAL A 64 -1.44 -24.19 13.40
C VAL A 64 -0.50 -25.41 13.55
#